data_4f492e54ac276faf13c37f2b487b7f56
#
_entry.id   4f492e54ac276faf13c37f2b487b7f56
#
_cell.length_a   1.000
_cell.length_b   1.000
_cell.length_c   1.000
_cell.angle_alpha   90.00
_cell.angle_beta   90.00
_cell.angle_gamma   90.00
#
_symmetry.space_group_name_H-M   'P 1'
#
loop_
_entity.id
_entity.type
_entity.pdbx_description
1 polymer ?
#
loop_
_entity_poly.entity_id
_entity_poly.type
_entity_poly.pdbx_seq_one_letter_code
_entity_poly.pdbx_strand_id
1 'polypeptide(L)'
;MRFITPFFSLLLITSIFSSCTRPSKSLRDDSGKLEILFLGHNSEHHNSAVYMPLLASTLSKEGISFTYTDNPNDLNTENLDKYDGLMIYANHEQITPEQESALLNYVAKGRGFIPVHCASFCFQNSPKYIDLVGGQFKTHKTDTFTATIIKKDHIIVNGLSEFSTWDETYVHDKIAKDITVLMERVEGDHYEPWTWIKESGKGRVFYTAYGHDERTWSNPGFQQLMKEGILWAVGDKAKAKWETFRKGIPTLVYRDAEGIPNYEKRNPAPKFQDPLSPEESAKLIQVPVGFELKLFASEPDIINPIAMEWDEKGRLWVIETVDYPNTVRDDKGVGDDRIKICEDTDGDGKADKFTVFAENLNIPTSMVFSNGGIIVSQAPHFLFLKDTDGDDKTDVKKVLIDGWGTFDTHAGPSNLK
;
A
#
# COMPACT_ATOMS: atom_id res chain seq x y z
N MET A 1 86.44 4.23 18.01
CA MET A 1 85.20 4.84 17.49
C MET A 1 84.40 3.76 16.78
N ARG A 2 83.37 3.23 17.41
CA ARG A 2 82.44 2.26 16.81
C ARG A 2 81.10 2.96 16.62
N PHE A 3 80.65 3.10 15.41
CA PHE A 3 79.32 3.62 15.06
C PHE A 3 78.29 2.50 15.22
N ILE A 4 77.25 2.72 16.05
CA ILE A 4 76.08 1.88 16.22
C ILE A 4 74.95 2.52 15.41
N THR A 5 74.51 1.82 14.33
CA THR A 5 73.30 2.17 13.56
C THR A 5 72.07 1.53 14.22
N PRO A 6 70.99 2.26 14.46
CA PRO A 6 69.75 1.62 14.92
C PRO A 6 68.93 1.10 13.75
N PHE A 7 68.54 -0.16 13.87
CA PHE A 7 67.62 -0.84 12.98
C PHE A 7 66.18 -0.34 13.31
N PHE A 8 65.53 0.36 12.40
CA PHE A 8 64.11 0.64 12.51
C PHE A 8 63.31 -0.54 11.90
N SER A 9 62.67 -1.34 12.75
CA SER A 9 61.68 -2.35 12.31
C SER A 9 60.33 -1.66 11.99
N LEU A 10 60.00 -1.59 10.71
CA LEU A 10 58.72 -1.12 10.22
C LEU A 10 57.67 -2.27 10.41
N LEU A 11 56.82 -2.17 11.42
CA LEU A 11 55.72 -3.09 11.65
C LEU A 11 54.60 -2.72 10.67
N LEU A 12 54.42 -3.54 9.62
CA LEU A 12 53.32 -3.42 8.68
C LEU A 12 52.05 -4.01 9.32
N ILE A 13 51.17 -3.15 9.82
CA ILE A 13 49.83 -3.56 10.29
C ILE A 13 48.95 -3.67 9.08
N THR A 14 48.77 -4.89 8.59
CA THR A 14 47.74 -5.22 7.60
C THR A 14 46.39 -5.29 8.30
N SER A 15 45.63 -4.21 8.24
CA SER A 15 44.21 -4.21 8.61
C SER A 15 43.43 -5.06 7.62
N ILE A 16 43.08 -6.26 8.05
CA ILE A 16 42.13 -7.12 7.32
C ILE A 16 40.75 -6.48 7.51
N PHE A 17 40.31 -5.67 6.56
CA PHE A 17 38.90 -5.30 6.47
C PHE A 17 38.12 -6.58 6.09
N SER A 18 37.65 -7.28 7.10
CA SER A 18 36.61 -8.32 6.92
C SER A 18 35.33 -7.58 6.53
N SER A 19 35.06 -7.47 5.23
CA SER A 19 33.76 -7.04 4.75
C SER A 19 32.78 -8.14 5.13
N CYS A 20 32.07 -7.97 6.24
CA CYS A 20 30.85 -8.71 6.49
C CYS A 20 29.86 -8.35 5.39
N THR A 21 29.91 -9.04 4.27
CA THR A 21 28.77 -9.13 3.38
C THR A 21 27.70 -9.90 4.13
N ARG A 22 26.78 -9.15 4.79
CA ARG A 22 25.51 -9.74 5.18
C ARG A 22 24.91 -10.33 3.91
N PRO A 23 24.49 -11.61 3.89
CA PRO A 23 23.75 -12.13 2.75
C PRO A 23 22.58 -11.17 2.53
N SER A 24 22.41 -10.68 1.32
CA SER A 24 21.26 -9.87 0.98
C SER A 24 20.03 -10.73 1.27
N LYS A 25 19.33 -10.39 2.35
CA LYS A 25 18.04 -11.00 2.66
C LYS A 25 17.20 -10.79 1.41
N SER A 26 16.62 -11.84 0.85
CA SER A 26 15.70 -11.73 -0.25
C SER A 26 14.71 -10.62 0.08
N LEU A 27 14.61 -9.59 -0.78
CA LEU A 27 13.66 -8.49 -0.60
C LEU A 27 12.20 -8.94 -0.78
N ARG A 28 12.00 -10.23 -1.04
CA ARG A 28 10.68 -10.82 -1.20
C ARG A 28 10.05 -11.01 0.17
N ASP A 29 8.82 -10.53 0.33
CA ASP A 29 8.00 -10.80 1.50
C ASP A 29 7.65 -12.30 1.59
N ASP A 30 8.04 -12.92 2.69
CA ASP A 30 7.70 -14.31 3.01
C ASP A 30 6.44 -14.43 3.89
N SER A 31 5.72 -13.33 4.13
CA SER A 31 4.49 -13.32 4.96
C SER A 31 3.38 -14.26 4.44
N GLY A 32 3.43 -14.60 3.15
CA GLY A 32 2.42 -15.40 2.47
C GLY A 32 1.39 -14.58 1.72
N LYS A 33 1.44 -13.26 1.79
CA LYS A 33 0.69 -12.36 0.89
C LYS A 33 1.08 -12.63 -0.55
N LEU A 34 0.18 -12.33 -1.48
CA LEU A 34 0.54 -12.24 -2.90
C LEU A 34 1.03 -10.83 -3.20
N GLU A 35 2.20 -10.74 -3.80
CA GLU A 35 2.81 -9.48 -4.20
C GLU A 35 2.67 -9.29 -5.71
N ILE A 36 1.97 -8.23 -6.12
CA ILE A 36 1.72 -7.88 -7.52
C ILE A 36 2.41 -6.57 -7.85
N LEU A 37 3.33 -6.59 -8.82
CA LEU A 37 3.82 -5.35 -9.43
C LEU A 37 2.75 -4.82 -10.39
N PHE A 38 2.33 -3.58 -10.19
CA PHE A 38 1.38 -2.89 -11.05
C PHE A 38 2.12 -1.83 -11.87
N LEU A 39 2.34 -2.10 -13.15
CA LEU A 39 2.87 -1.12 -14.09
C LEU A 39 1.73 -0.29 -14.66
N GLY A 40 1.68 0.95 -14.24
CA GLY A 40 0.81 1.99 -14.76
C GLY A 40 1.53 2.92 -15.71
N HIS A 41 0.97 4.10 -15.89
CA HIS A 41 1.56 5.19 -16.68
C HIS A 41 1.12 6.56 -16.13
N ASN A 42 1.87 7.59 -16.45
CA ASN A 42 1.52 8.96 -16.11
C ASN A 42 0.68 9.59 -17.24
N SER A 43 -0.62 9.34 -17.23
CA SER A 43 -1.58 9.87 -18.22
C SER A 43 -2.95 10.10 -17.55
N GLU A 44 -3.63 11.18 -17.96
CA GLU A 44 -5.02 11.43 -17.55
C GLU A 44 -5.99 10.41 -18.18
N HIS A 45 -5.66 9.93 -19.37
CA HIS A 45 -6.41 8.87 -20.05
C HIS A 45 -6.00 7.51 -19.45
N HIS A 46 -6.96 6.73 -18.97
CA HIS A 46 -6.72 5.51 -18.20
C HIS A 46 -5.86 5.76 -16.95
N ASN A 47 -6.28 6.68 -16.10
CA ASN A 47 -5.49 7.15 -14.95
C ASN A 47 -5.18 6.02 -13.96
N SER A 48 -4.10 5.31 -14.21
CA SER A 48 -3.69 4.12 -13.45
C SER A 48 -3.41 4.41 -11.97
N ALA A 49 -2.86 5.59 -11.66
CA ALA A 49 -2.58 6.00 -10.29
C ALA A 49 -3.86 6.24 -9.45
N VAL A 50 -4.98 6.57 -10.11
CA VAL A 50 -6.29 6.75 -9.46
C VAL A 50 -7.04 5.41 -9.35
N TYR A 51 -6.94 4.55 -10.37
CA TYR A 51 -7.78 3.35 -10.42
C TYR A 51 -7.16 2.15 -9.68
N MET A 52 -5.84 2.02 -9.66
CA MET A 52 -5.18 0.95 -8.90
C MET A 52 -5.58 0.94 -7.42
N PRO A 53 -5.65 2.07 -6.70
CA PRO A 53 -6.10 2.08 -5.31
C PRO A 53 -7.51 1.53 -5.07
N LEU A 54 -8.43 1.67 -6.04
CA LEU A 54 -9.77 1.10 -5.94
C LEU A 54 -9.76 -0.43 -5.86
N LEU A 55 -8.94 -1.06 -6.70
CA LEU A 55 -8.75 -2.51 -6.66
C LEU A 55 -7.92 -2.93 -5.43
N ALA A 56 -6.83 -2.21 -5.15
CA ALA A 56 -5.94 -2.50 -4.04
C ALA A 56 -6.67 -2.46 -2.69
N SER A 57 -7.51 -1.46 -2.43
CA SER A 57 -8.28 -1.33 -1.19
C SER A 57 -9.25 -2.49 -0.97
N THR A 58 -9.78 -3.06 -2.04
CA THR A 58 -10.66 -4.23 -1.97
C THR A 58 -9.87 -5.52 -1.73
N LEU A 59 -8.77 -5.73 -2.47
CA LEU A 59 -8.04 -6.99 -2.46
C LEU A 59 -7.01 -7.09 -1.31
N SER A 60 -6.58 -5.97 -0.73
CA SER A 60 -5.71 -5.96 0.46
C SER A 60 -6.30 -6.74 1.63
N LYS A 61 -7.59 -6.59 1.84
CA LYS A 61 -8.35 -7.32 2.88
C LYS A 61 -8.31 -8.84 2.72
N GLU A 62 -7.89 -9.29 1.55
CA GLU A 62 -7.74 -10.70 1.23
C GLU A 62 -6.27 -11.13 1.10
N GLY A 63 -5.33 -10.25 1.43
CA GLY A 63 -3.89 -10.57 1.39
C GLY A 63 -3.29 -10.53 -0.02
N ILE A 64 -3.84 -9.72 -0.92
CA ILE A 64 -3.26 -9.42 -2.24
C ILE A 64 -2.74 -8.00 -2.21
N SER A 65 -1.44 -7.83 -2.28
CA SER A 65 -0.74 -6.54 -2.19
C SER A 65 -0.28 -6.05 -3.55
N PHE A 66 -0.31 -4.74 -3.75
CA PHE A 66 0.13 -4.11 -5.00
C PHE A 66 1.25 -3.12 -4.73
N THR A 67 2.29 -3.18 -5.55
CA THR A 67 3.31 -2.14 -5.65
C THR A 67 3.15 -1.44 -6.99
N TYR A 68 2.90 -0.13 -6.95
CA TYR A 68 2.70 0.68 -8.14
C TYR A 68 4.02 1.23 -8.67
N THR A 69 4.19 1.21 -9.99
CA THR A 69 5.21 1.95 -10.72
C THR A 69 4.64 2.47 -12.04
N ASP A 70 5.11 3.61 -12.51
CA ASP A 70 4.85 4.13 -13.86
C ASP A 70 6.11 4.09 -14.74
N ASN A 71 7.19 3.50 -14.24
CA ASN A 71 8.49 3.44 -14.88
C ASN A 71 8.72 2.08 -15.58
N PRO A 72 8.74 2.01 -16.92
CA PRO A 72 9.04 0.77 -17.63
C PRO A 72 10.42 0.15 -17.34
N ASN A 73 11.37 0.91 -16.77
CA ASN A 73 12.67 0.37 -16.36
C ASN A 73 12.56 -0.63 -15.20
N ASP A 74 11.44 -0.65 -14.50
CA ASP A 74 11.15 -1.65 -13.48
C ASP A 74 10.84 -3.04 -14.06
N LEU A 75 10.66 -3.14 -15.39
CA LEU A 75 10.64 -4.39 -16.12
C LEU A 75 12.06 -4.95 -16.28
N ASN A 76 12.70 -5.29 -15.18
CA ASN A 76 14.00 -5.94 -15.14
C ASN A 76 13.96 -7.17 -14.22
N THR A 77 14.84 -8.12 -14.42
CA THR A 77 14.80 -9.42 -13.72
C THR A 77 14.90 -9.27 -12.20
N GLU A 78 15.77 -8.38 -11.72
CA GLU A 78 15.99 -8.19 -10.27
C GLU A 78 14.73 -7.68 -9.58
N ASN A 79 14.03 -6.74 -10.22
CA ASN A 79 12.79 -6.20 -9.66
C ASN A 79 11.63 -7.18 -9.81
N LEU A 80 11.43 -7.76 -10.99
CA LEU A 80 10.32 -8.69 -11.26
C LEU A 80 10.36 -9.94 -10.36
N ASP A 81 11.55 -10.46 -10.04
CA ASP A 81 11.70 -11.66 -9.19
C ASP A 81 11.13 -11.47 -7.76
N LYS A 82 10.90 -10.23 -7.32
CA LYS A 82 10.30 -9.91 -6.02
C LYS A 82 8.80 -10.20 -5.96
N TYR A 83 8.12 -10.32 -7.11
CA TYR A 83 6.66 -10.38 -7.20
C TYR A 83 6.16 -11.75 -7.66
N ASP A 84 4.92 -12.08 -7.31
CA ASP A 84 4.23 -13.29 -7.75
C ASP A 84 3.54 -13.08 -9.09
N GLY A 85 3.13 -11.84 -9.39
CA GLY A 85 2.49 -11.46 -10.64
C GLY A 85 2.86 -10.06 -11.09
N LEU A 86 2.79 -9.82 -12.39
CA LEU A 86 2.90 -8.51 -13.02
C LEU A 86 1.54 -8.15 -13.64
N MET A 87 0.95 -7.06 -13.18
CA MET A 87 -0.21 -6.44 -13.81
C MET A 87 0.27 -5.24 -14.64
N ILE A 88 -0.22 -5.13 -15.89
CA ILE A 88 0.01 -3.94 -16.72
C ILE A 88 -1.34 -3.30 -17.03
N TYR A 89 -1.46 -2.04 -16.65
CA TYR A 89 -2.56 -1.16 -17.04
C TYR A 89 -1.95 0.18 -17.49
N ALA A 90 -1.43 0.18 -18.71
CA ALA A 90 -0.68 1.27 -19.29
C ALA A 90 -0.72 1.21 -20.82
N ASN A 91 -0.26 2.28 -21.47
CA ASN A 91 -0.17 2.38 -22.92
C ASN A 91 1.23 2.90 -23.38
N HIS A 92 2.29 2.44 -22.71
CA HIS A 92 3.66 2.70 -23.17
C HIS A 92 3.86 2.13 -24.58
N GLU A 93 4.26 2.96 -25.55
CA GLU A 93 4.37 2.54 -26.95
C GLU A 93 5.56 1.64 -27.22
N GLN A 94 6.65 1.80 -26.47
CA GLN A 94 7.95 1.17 -26.71
C GLN A 94 8.40 0.35 -25.50
N ILE A 95 9.00 -0.81 -25.81
CA ILE A 95 9.74 -1.63 -24.85
C ILE A 95 11.14 -1.89 -25.38
N THR A 96 12.18 -1.87 -24.53
CA THR A 96 13.54 -2.23 -24.95
C THR A 96 13.69 -3.75 -25.05
N PRO A 97 14.69 -4.26 -25.81
CA PRO A 97 14.96 -5.69 -25.88
C PRO A 97 15.24 -6.33 -24.51
N GLU A 98 15.89 -5.60 -23.60
CA GLU A 98 16.21 -6.06 -22.25
C GLU A 98 14.95 -6.20 -21.40
N GLN A 99 14.06 -5.19 -21.45
CA GLN A 99 12.77 -5.20 -20.76
C GLN A 99 11.87 -6.30 -21.31
N GLU A 100 11.78 -6.44 -22.65
CA GLU A 100 11.04 -7.53 -23.31
C GLU A 100 11.54 -8.89 -22.82
N SER A 101 12.86 -9.09 -22.85
CA SER A 101 13.46 -10.35 -22.41
C SER A 101 13.20 -10.65 -20.94
N ALA A 102 13.28 -9.64 -20.07
CA ALA A 102 12.99 -9.80 -18.65
C ALA A 102 11.54 -10.21 -18.41
N LEU A 103 10.58 -9.53 -19.05
CA LEU A 103 9.15 -9.83 -18.98
C LEU A 103 8.83 -11.24 -19.49
N LEU A 104 9.29 -11.61 -20.68
CA LEU A 104 9.01 -12.91 -21.25
C LEU A 104 9.61 -14.05 -20.41
N ASN A 105 10.84 -13.87 -19.91
CA ASN A 105 11.49 -14.84 -19.04
C ASN A 105 10.79 -14.95 -17.68
N TYR A 106 10.29 -13.86 -17.13
CA TYR A 106 9.54 -13.84 -15.88
C TYR A 106 8.29 -14.72 -15.98
N VAL A 107 7.51 -14.52 -17.04
CA VAL A 107 6.29 -15.32 -17.27
C VAL A 107 6.67 -16.77 -17.57
N ALA A 108 7.63 -17.03 -18.47
CA ALA A 108 8.04 -18.39 -18.83
C ALA A 108 8.54 -19.23 -17.64
N LYS A 109 9.09 -18.59 -16.60
CA LYS A 109 9.51 -19.24 -15.33
C LYS A 109 8.33 -19.64 -14.43
N GLY A 110 7.09 -19.26 -14.74
CA GLY A 110 5.89 -19.65 -13.99
C GLY A 110 5.28 -18.54 -13.14
N ARG A 111 5.58 -17.28 -13.47
CA ARG A 111 4.95 -16.12 -12.82
C ARG A 111 3.70 -15.67 -13.54
N GLY A 112 2.79 -15.00 -12.82
CA GLY A 112 1.55 -14.48 -13.36
C GLY A 112 1.74 -13.23 -14.21
N PHE A 113 1.02 -13.15 -15.33
CA PHE A 113 0.92 -11.94 -16.13
C PHE A 113 -0.54 -11.54 -16.29
N ILE A 114 -0.86 -10.31 -15.90
CA ILE A 114 -2.24 -9.79 -15.80
C ILE A 114 -2.34 -8.49 -16.60
N PRO A 115 -2.32 -8.53 -17.94
CA PRO A 115 -2.60 -7.36 -18.77
C PRO A 115 -4.08 -6.99 -18.69
N VAL A 116 -4.37 -5.69 -18.52
CA VAL A 116 -5.73 -5.17 -18.36
C VAL A 116 -5.97 -4.06 -19.37
N HIS A 117 -7.06 -4.15 -20.10
CA HIS A 117 -7.60 -3.11 -20.99
C HIS A 117 -6.53 -2.55 -21.93
N CYS A 118 -6.06 -1.30 -21.69
CA CYS A 118 -5.07 -0.61 -22.51
C CYS A 118 -3.70 -1.31 -22.60
N ALA A 119 -3.44 -2.33 -21.78
CA ALA A 119 -2.25 -3.15 -21.93
C ALA A 119 -2.17 -3.85 -23.30
N SER A 120 -3.29 -4.08 -23.99
CA SER A 120 -3.29 -4.61 -25.37
C SER A 120 -2.81 -3.58 -26.41
N PHE A 121 -2.70 -2.30 -26.04
CA PHE A 121 -2.09 -1.24 -26.83
C PHE A 121 -0.61 -1.02 -26.50
N CYS A 122 -0.13 -1.50 -25.34
CA CYS A 122 1.26 -1.34 -24.92
C CYS A 122 2.25 -1.97 -25.90
N PHE A 123 3.47 -1.43 -25.92
CA PHE A 123 4.66 -2.02 -26.50
C PHE A 123 4.48 -2.50 -27.95
N GLN A 124 3.91 -1.64 -28.78
CA GLN A 124 3.57 -1.94 -30.19
C GLN A 124 4.77 -2.36 -31.04
N ASN A 125 5.98 -2.02 -30.59
CA ASN A 125 7.24 -2.43 -31.22
C ASN A 125 7.63 -3.90 -30.93
N SER A 126 6.87 -4.61 -30.07
CA SER A 126 7.18 -5.99 -29.68
C SER A 126 6.10 -6.99 -30.13
N PRO A 127 6.27 -7.68 -31.25
CA PRO A 127 5.37 -8.78 -31.66
C PRO A 127 5.27 -9.89 -30.61
N LYS A 128 6.33 -10.14 -29.83
CA LYS A 128 6.33 -11.16 -28.76
C LYS A 128 5.48 -10.74 -27.57
N TYR A 129 5.46 -9.45 -27.23
CA TYR A 129 4.57 -8.94 -26.20
C TYR A 129 3.09 -9.06 -26.64
N ILE A 130 2.79 -8.69 -27.89
CA ILE A 130 1.44 -8.79 -28.46
C ILE A 130 0.98 -10.25 -28.44
N ASP A 131 1.84 -11.18 -28.83
CA ASP A 131 1.54 -12.61 -28.75
C ASP A 131 1.35 -13.07 -27.30
N LEU A 132 2.18 -12.58 -26.35
CA LEU A 132 2.06 -12.90 -24.93
C LEU A 132 0.72 -12.43 -24.36
N VAL A 133 0.27 -11.20 -24.68
CA VAL A 133 -1.07 -10.68 -24.26
C VAL A 133 -2.19 -11.52 -24.90
N GLY A 134 -1.97 -12.01 -26.11
CA GLY A 134 -2.93 -12.82 -26.88
C GLY A 134 -3.81 -12.02 -27.82
N GLY A 135 -3.59 -10.72 -27.97
CA GLY A 135 -4.29 -9.83 -28.90
C GLY A 135 -3.77 -8.40 -28.83
N GLN A 136 -4.05 -7.63 -29.89
CA GLN A 136 -3.70 -6.22 -29.95
C GLN A 136 -4.95 -5.36 -30.10
N PHE A 137 -5.03 -4.26 -29.34
CA PHE A 137 -6.05 -3.24 -29.52
C PHE A 137 -6.04 -2.69 -30.95
N LYS A 138 -7.20 -2.55 -31.53
CA LYS A 138 -7.39 -2.00 -32.87
C LYS A 138 -8.22 -0.72 -32.86
N THR A 139 -9.39 -0.75 -32.23
CA THR A 139 -10.32 0.39 -32.19
C THR A 139 -11.32 0.18 -31.08
N HIS A 140 -12.04 1.22 -30.73
CA HIS A 140 -13.16 1.17 -29.78
C HIS A 140 -14.26 2.18 -30.11
N LYS A 141 -15.41 1.94 -29.53
CA LYS A 141 -16.47 2.92 -29.23
C LYS A 141 -16.67 2.90 -27.70
N THR A 142 -17.71 3.50 -27.21
CA THR A 142 -18.11 3.45 -25.80
C THR A 142 -19.57 3.08 -25.68
N ASP A 143 -19.91 2.22 -24.72
CA ASP A 143 -21.29 1.86 -24.45
C ASP A 143 -21.43 1.27 -23.02
N THR A 144 -22.66 1.13 -22.57
CA THR A 144 -23.01 0.33 -21.40
C THR A 144 -23.40 -1.07 -21.86
N PHE A 145 -22.64 -2.06 -21.45
CA PHE A 145 -22.86 -3.44 -21.90
C PHE A 145 -22.55 -4.46 -20.81
N THR A 146 -22.93 -5.69 -21.07
CA THR A 146 -22.61 -6.87 -20.27
C THR A 146 -21.92 -7.89 -21.18
N ALA A 147 -20.70 -8.31 -20.84
CA ALA A 147 -20.07 -9.43 -21.54
C ALA A 147 -20.62 -10.77 -21.02
N THR A 148 -20.84 -11.70 -21.95
CA THR A 148 -21.40 -13.00 -21.66
C THR A 148 -20.32 -13.99 -21.25
N ILE A 149 -20.53 -14.73 -20.18
CA ILE A 149 -19.65 -15.81 -19.73
C ILE A 149 -19.89 -17.06 -20.59
N ILE A 150 -18.90 -17.46 -21.39
CA ILE A 150 -18.99 -18.61 -22.29
C ILE A 150 -18.34 -19.90 -21.75
N LYS A 151 -17.38 -19.78 -20.79
CA LYS A 151 -16.69 -20.90 -20.14
C LYS A 151 -17.06 -21.00 -18.67
N LYS A 152 -18.36 -21.24 -18.38
CA LYS A 152 -18.95 -21.21 -17.02
C LYS A 152 -18.30 -22.16 -16.02
N ASP A 153 -17.65 -23.22 -16.48
CA ASP A 153 -16.93 -24.22 -15.69
C ASP A 153 -15.49 -23.80 -15.32
N HIS A 154 -14.96 -22.74 -15.93
CA HIS A 154 -13.61 -22.31 -15.65
C HIS A 154 -13.53 -21.58 -14.30
N ILE A 155 -12.53 -21.91 -13.48
CA ILE A 155 -12.37 -21.46 -12.08
C ILE A 155 -12.41 -19.91 -11.92
N ILE A 156 -11.96 -19.15 -12.91
CA ILE A 156 -11.96 -17.68 -12.87
C ILE A 156 -13.38 -17.10 -12.89
N VAL A 157 -14.28 -17.72 -13.63
CA VAL A 157 -15.65 -17.23 -13.86
C VAL A 157 -16.71 -18.10 -13.19
N ASN A 158 -16.31 -19.20 -12.58
CA ASN A 158 -17.22 -20.05 -11.83
C ASN A 158 -17.74 -19.31 -10.58
N GLY A 159 -19.06 -19.09 -10.53
CA GLY A 159 -19.71 -18.31 -9.47
C GLY A 159 -19.65 -16.79 -9.67
N LEU A 160 -19.02 -16.30 -10.75
CA LEU A 160 -19.12 -14.90 -11.16
C LEU A 160 -20.49 -14.65 -11.80
N SER A 161 -21.19 -13.62 -11.36
CA SER A 161 -22.36 -13.10 -12.06
C SER A 161 -21.92 -12.15 -13.17
N GLU A 162 -22.55 -12.25 -14.33
CA GLU A 162 -22.37 -11.25 -15.39
C GLU A 162 -22.75 -9.87 -14.85
N PHE A 163 -21.96 -8.86 -15.19
CA PHE A 163 -22.15 -7.49 -14.69
C PHE A 163 -22.16 -6.49 -15.84
N SER A 164 -22.97 -5.45 -15.66
CA SER A 164 -23.04 -4.33 -16.60
C SER A 164 -22.12 -3.20 -16.13
N THR A 165 -21.41 -2.59 -17.07
CA THR A 165 -20.63 -1.37 -16.85
C THR A 165 -20.60 -0.55 -18.12
N TRP A 166 -20.40 0.77 -17.99
CA TRP A 166 -20.02 1.60 -19.10
C TRP A 166 -18.51 1.49 -19.29
N ASP A 167 -18.08 1.18 -20.53
CA ASP A 167 -16.66 0.97 -20.83
C ASP A 167 -16.40 1.27 -22.34
N GLU A 168 -15.14 1.24 -22.73
CA GLU A 168 -14.75 1.27 -24.13
C GLU A 168 -14.96 -0.11 -24.74
N THR A 169 -15.73 -0.18 -25.84
CA THR A 169 -16.05 -1.41 -26.53
C THR A 169 -14.91 -1.80 -27.48
N TYR A 170 -13.80 -2.27 -26.91
CA TYR A 170 -12.60 -2.67 -27.65
C TYR A 170 -12.92 -3.70 -28.74
N VAL A 171 -12.24 -3.55 -29.88
CA VAL A 171 -12.09 -4.54 -30.92
C VAL A 171 -10.60 -4.82 -31.07
N HIS A 172 -10.23 -6.07 -31.07
CA HIS A 172 -8.85 -6.51 -31.17
C HIS A 172 -8.53 -7.04 -32.56
N ASP A 173 -7.26 -6.96 -32.92
CA ASP A 173 -6.67 -7.76 -34.01
C ASP A 173 -5.49 -8.59 -33.49
N LYS A 174 -4.85 -9.34 -34.38
CA LYS A 174 -3.74 -10.25 -34.03
C LYS A 174 -4.08 -11.20 -32.87
N ILE A 175 -5.33 -11.60 -32.76
CA ILE A 175 -5.76 -12.58 -31.77
C ILE A 175 -4.96 -13.87 -31.92
N ALA A 176 -4.29 -14.30 -30.85
CA ALA A 176 -3.52 -15.52 -30.82
C ALA A 176 -4.45 -16.76 -30.87
N LYS A 177 -3.99 -17.81 -31.55
CA LYS A 177 -4.81 -19.03 -31.74
C LYS A 177 -4.91 -19.88 -30.48
N ASP A 178 -4.02 -19.69 -29.54
CA ASP A 178 -3.87 -20.47 -28.31
C ASP A 178 -4.47 -19.80 -27.07
N ILE A 179 -5.28 -18.75 -27.23
CA ILE A 179 -6.08 -18.21 -26.14
C ILE A 179 -7.30 -19.10 -25.86
N THR A 180 -7.71 -19.12 -24.59
CA THR A 180 -9.01 -19.64 -24.18
C THR A 180 -9.89 -18.47 -23.78
N VAL A 181 -10.92 -18.19 -24.53
CA VAL A 181 -11.88 -17.11 -24.25
C VAL A 181 -12.80 -17.54 -23.13
N LEU A 182 -12.93 -16.72 -22.10
CA LEU A 182 -13.81 -16.93 -20.94
C LEU A 182 -15.10 -16.13 -21.05
N MET A 183 -15.00 -14.89 -21.57
CA MET A 183 -16.14 -14.00 -21.78
C MET A 183 -16.06 -13.35 -23.15
N GLU A 184 -17.21 -13.10 -23.75
CA GLU A 184 -17.38 -12.44 -25.04
C GLU A 184 -18.30 -11.23 -24.90
N ARG A 185 -17.98 -10.14 -25.63
CA ARG A 185 -18.91 -9.04 -25.87
C ARG A 185 -19.62 -9.27 -27.20
N VAL A 186 -20.94 -9.24 -27.17
CA VAL A 186 -21.77 -9.50 -28.35
C VAL A 186 -22.40 -8.19 -28.81
N GLU A 187 -22.22 -7.83 -30.08
CA GLU A 187 -22.82 -6.68 -30.74
C GLU A 187 -23.40 -7.12 -32.10
N GLY A 188 -24.72 -7.37 -32.15
CA GLY A 188 -25.35 -7.98 -33.29
C GLY A 188 -24.80 -9.37 -33.57
N ASP A 189 -24.27 -9.58 -34.80
CA ASP A 189 -23.62 -10.84 -35.21
C ASP A 189 -22.10 -10.87 -34.92
N HIS A 190 -21.53 -9.83 -34.25
CA HIS A 190 -20.13 -9.76 -33.89
C HIS A 190 -19.92 -10.28 -32.48
N TYR A 191 -18.97 -11.21 -32.33
CA TYR A 191 -18.55 -11.81 -31.08
C TYR A 191 -17.12 -11.46 -30.83
N GLU A 192 -16.87 -10.47 -29.94
CA GLU A 192 -15.54 -10.00 -29.58
C GLU A 192 -15.02 -10.75 -28.35
N PRO A 193 -13.86 -11.42 -28.41
CA PRO A 193 -13.19 -11.96 -27.23
C PRO A 193 -12.95 -10.84 -26.21
N TRP A 194 -13.50 -10.99 -24.99
CA TRP A 194 -13.49 -9.91 -24.00
C TRP A 194 -12.58 -10.18 -22.82
N THR A 195 -12.61 -11.39 -22.35
CA THR A 195 -11.72 -11.89 -21.30
C THR A 195 -11.18 -13.24 -21.71
N TRP A 196 -9.87 -13.41 -21.66
CA TRP A 196 -9.23 -14.67 -22.03
C TRP A 196 -8.04 -15.01 -21.15
N ILE A 197 -7.61 -16.25 -21.26
CA ILE A 197 -6.41 -16.79 -20.65
C ILE A 197 -5.51 -17.41 -21.70
N LYS A 198 -4.22 -17.47 -21.38
CA LYS A 198 -3.19 -18.11 -22.20
C LYS A 198 -2.11 -18.69 -21.30
N GLU A 199 -1.47 -19.77 -21.69
CA GLU A 199 -0.27 -20.30 -21.07
C GLU A 199 0.97 -19.87 -21.85
N SER A 200 2.06 -19.51 -21.15
CA SER A 200 3.33 -19.15 -21.76
C SER A 200 4.49 -19.74 -20.96
N GLY A 201 5.12 -20.78 -21.50
CA GLY A 201 6.10 -21.59 -20.76
C GLY A 201 5.44 -22.27 -19.55
N LYS A 202 5.87 -21.92 -18.34
CA LYS A 202 5.26 -22.37 -17.09
C LYS A 202 4.30 -21.34 -16.48
N GLY A 203 4.22 -20.15 -17.04
CA GLY A 203 3.40 -19.06 -16.55
C GLY A 203 2.05 -18.97 -17.19
N ARG A 204 1.19 -18.16 -16.60
CA ARG A 204 -0.20 -17.98 -16.98
C ARG A 204 -0.50 -16.52 -17.24
N VAL A 205 -1.25 -16.25 -18.28
CA VAL A 205 -1.68 -14.91 -18.69
C VAL A 205 -3.19 -14.82 -18.57
N PHE A 206 -3.66 -13.81 -17.87
CA PHE A 206 -5.08 -13.46 -17.76
C PHE A 206 -5.29 -12.06 -18.29
N TYR A 207 -6.01 -11.90 -19.37
CA TYR A 207 -6.38 -10.61 -19.95
C TYR A 207 -7.85 -10.33 -19.83
N THR A 208 -8.21 -9.07 -19.61
CA THR A 208 -9.59 -8.57 -19.76
C THR A 208 -9.58 -7.21 -20.45
N ALA A 209 -10.53 -7.02 -21.38
CA ALA A 209 -10.74 -5.77 -22.08
C ALA A 209 -11.55 -4.75 -21.26
N TYR A 210 -12.11 -5.13 -20.13
CA TYR A 210 -12.68 -4.19 -19.16
C TYR A 210 -11.61 -3.30 -18.55
N GLY A 211 -11.93 -2.02 -18.25
CA GLY A 211 -11.02 -1.22 -17.43
C GLY A 211 -10.89 0.26 -17.79
N HIS A 212 -11.81 0.84 -18.59
CA HIS A 212 -11.64 2.21 -19.06
C HIS A 212 -11.55 3.24 -17.93
N ASP A 213 -12.47 3.22 -16.98
CA ASP A 213 -12.51 4.23 -15.93
C ASP A 213 -13.08 3.73 -14.59
N GLU A 214 -13.27 4.66 -13.64
CA GLU A 214 -13.75 4.40 -12.30
C GLU A 214 -15.05 3.56 -12.26
N ARG A 215 -15.95 3.71 -13.23
CA ARG A 215 -17.22 2.96 -13.29
C ARG A 215 -16.98 1.46 -13.38
N THR A 216 -15.93 1.06 -14.10
CA THR A 216 -15.50 -0.34 -14.18
C THR A 216 -14.66 -0.74 -12.98
N TRP A 217 -13.65 0.06 -12.60
CA TRP A 217 -12.75 -0.28 -11.49
C TRP A 217 -13.45 -0.35 -10.13
N SER A 218 -14.54 0.40 -9.94
CA SER A 218 -15.38 0.34 -8.72
C SER A 218 -16.47 -0.73 -8.80
N ASN A 219 -16.66 -1.41 -9.94
CA ASN A 219 -17.69 -2.42 -10.11
C ASN A 219 -17.31 -3.71 -9.35
N PRO A 220 -18.15 -4.20 -8.42
CA PRO A 220 -17.83 -5.40 -7.64
C PRO A 220 -17.63 -6.65 -8.51
N GLY A 221 -18.35 -6.78 -9.64
CA GLY A 221 -18.18 -7.88 -10.59
C GLY A 221 -16.80 -7.84 -11.26
N PHE A 222 -16.33 -6.67 -11.67
CA PHE A 222 -14.97 -6.47 -12.18
C PHE A 222 -13.92 -6.80 -11.12
N GLN A 223 -14.08 -6.31 -9.89
CA GLN A 223 -13.14 -6.57 -8.80
C GLN A 223 -13.06 -8.07 -8.47
N GLN A 224 -14.20 -8.78 -8.50
CA GLN A 224 -14.23 -10.24 -8.35
C GLN A 224 -13.53 -10.94 -9.52
N LEU A 225 -13.79 -10.54 -10.76
CA LEU A 225 -13.13 -11.07 -11.95
C LEU A 225 -11.60 -10.90 -11.87
N MET A 226 -11.13 -9.70 -11.47
CA MET A 226 -9.71 -9.41 -11.30
C MET A 226 -9.08 -10.26 -10.21
N LYS A 227 -9.75 -10.43 -9.07
CA LYS A 227 -9.30 -11.31 -7.99
C LYS A 227 -9.06 -12.74 -8.47
N GLU A 228 -10.07 -13.35 -9.08
CA GLU A 228 -9.97 -14.74 -9.55
C GLU A 228 -8.94 -14.89 -10.69
N GLY A 229 -8.85 -13.89 -11.57
CA GLY A 229 -7.84 -13.83 -12.62
C GLY A 229 -6.41 -13.76 -12.06
N ILE A 230 -6.15 -12.92 -11.04
CA ILE A 230 -4.87 -12.84 -10.33
C ILE A 230 -4.54 -14.18 -9.68
N LEU A 231 -5.48 -14.77 -8.91
CA LEU A 231 -5.28 -16.03 -8.19
C LEU A 231 -4.97 -17.19 -9.13
N TRP A 232 -5.54 -17.18 -10.32
CA TRP A 232 -5.24 -18.19 -11.34
C TRP A 232 -3.86 -17.94 -11.98
N ALA A 233 -3.56 -16.68 -12.32
CA ALA A 233 -2.35 -16.32 -13.05
C ALA A 233 -1.06 -16.55 -12.23
N VAL A 234 -1.05 -16.25 -10.92
CA VAL A 234 0.14 -16.40 -10.06
C VAL A 234 0.59 -17.86 -9.88
N GLY A 235 -0.26 -18.82 -10.26
CA GLY A 235 0.04 -20.25 -10.23
C GLY A 235 -0.18 -20.91 -8.86
N ASP A 236 -0.21 -22.24 -8.87
CA ASP A 236 -0.70 -23.02 -7.74
C ASP A 236 0.17 -22.90 -6.49
N LYS A 237 1.50 -22.74 -6.66
CA LYS A 237 2.44 -22.58 -5.52
C LYS A 237 2.22 -21.28 -4.75
N ALA A 238 2.08 -20.15 -5.46
CA ALA A 238 1.83 -18.86 -4.82
C ALA A 238 0.43 -18.84 -4.21
N LYS A 239 -0.57 -19.38 -4.92
CA LYS A 239 -1.93 -19.52 -4.43
C LYS A 239 -2.01 -20.34 -3.13
N ALA A 240 -1.32 -21.48 -3.02
CA ALA A 240 -1.31 -22.29 -1.81
C ALA A 240 -0.71 -21.55 -0.60
N LYS A 241 0.35 -20.75 -0.81
CA LYS A 241 0.89 -19.86 0.23
C LYS A 241 -0.15 -18.85 0.69
N TRP A 242 -0.78 -18.17 -0.26
CA TRP A 242 -1.83 -17.20 0.01
C TRP A 242 -3.04 -17.82 0.73
N GLU A 243 -3.49 -19.01 0.35
CA GLU A 243 -4.58 -19.70 1.04
C GLU A 243 -4.27 -19.97 2.51
N THR A 244 -3.00 -20.23 2.82
CA THR A 244 -2.54 -20.40 4.20
C THR A 244 -2.56 -19.06 4.95
N PHE A 245 -2.04 -18.01 4.35
CA PHE A 245 -2.07 -16.65 4.89
C PHE A 245 -3.50 -16.16 5.13
N ARG A 246 -4.38 -16.34 4.14
CA ARG A 246 -5.77 -15.90 4.18
C ARG A 246 -6.56 -16.48 5.37
N LYS A 247 -6.27 -17.71 5.79
CA LYS A 247 -6.90 -18.31 6.97
C LYS A 247 -6.59 -17.56 8.28
N GLY A 248 -5.51 -16.79 8.31
CA GLY A 248 -5.11 -15.98 9.45
C GLY A 248 -5.55 -14.52 9.38
N ILE A 249 -6.23 -14.10 8.30
CA ILE A 249 -6.78 -12.74 8.18
C ILE A 249 -7.99 -12.61 9.12
N PRO A 250 -8.06 -11.56 9.94
CA PRO A 250 -9.17 -11.37 10.85
C PRO A 250 -10.48 -11.09 10.10
N THR A 251 -11.58 -11.59 10.63
CA THR A 251 -12.92 -11.24 10.13
C THR A 251 -13.32 -9.89 10.70
N LEU A 252 -13.62 -8.93 9.81
CA LEU A 252 -14.12 -7.62 10.22
C LEU A 252 -15.57 -7.74 10.66
N VAL A 253 -15.86 -7.37 11.90
CA VAL A 253 -17.20 -7.36 12.48
C VAL A 253 -17.73 -5.93 12.49
N TYR A 254 -18.91 -5.72 11.94
CA TYR A 254 -19.55 -4.41 11.88
C TYR A 254 -20.85 -4.40 12.67
N ARG A 255 -21.04 -3.37 13.48
CA ARG A 255 -22.25 -3.13 14.27
C ARG A 255 -22.93 -1.84 13.82
N ASP A 256 -24.25 -1.79 13.97
CA ASP A 256 -24.98 -0.54 13.77
C ASP A 256 -24.58 0.49 14.84
N ALA A 257 -24.45 1.73 14.41
CA ALA A 257 -24.01 2.84 15.26
C ALA A 257 -25.22 3.40 16.04
N GLU A 258 -25.74 2.63 17.01
CA GLU A 258 -26.82 3.10 17.87
C GLU A 258 -26.41 4.39 18.61
N GLY A 259 -27.26 5.41 18.53
CA GLY A 259 -27.01 6.70 19.19
C GLY A 259 -26.09 7.65 18.47
N ILE A 260 -25.48 7.24 17.33
CA ILE A 260 -24.68 8.14 16.49
C ILE A 260 -25.50 8.58 15.29
N PRO A 261 -25.77 9.90 15.14
CA PRO A 261 -26.53 10.41 14.03
C PRO A 261 -25.81 10.22 12.70
N ASN A 262 -26.52 9.78 11.67
CA ASN A 262 -26.04 9.79 10.29
C ASN A 262 -26.16 11.21 9.72
N TYR A 263 -25.25 12.10 10.08
CA TYR A 263 -25.26 13.51 9.68
C TYR A 263 -25.25 13.73 8.18
N GLU A 264 -24.52 12.88 7.45
CA GLU A 264 -24.38 12.96 6.00
C GLU A 264 -25.49 12.24 5.24
N LYS A 265 -26.44 11.66 5.97
CA LYS A 265 -27.56 10.88 5.40
C LYS A 265 -27.10 9.82 4.40
N ARG A 266 -25.96 9.18 4.68
CA ARG A 266 -25.43 8.08 3.83
C ARG A 266 -26.41 6.92 3.78
N ASN A 267 -26.51 6.31 2.61
CA ASN A 267 -27.31 5.10 2.41
C ASN A 267 -26.44 4.04 1.70
N PRO A 268 -26.10 2.91 2.37
CA PRO A 268 -26.46 2.56 3.75
C PRO A 268 -25.80 3.47 4.79
N ALA A 269 -26.39 3.55 5.97
CA ALA A 269 -25.82 4.26 7.12
C ALA A 269 -24.45 3.67 7.51
N PRO A 270 -23.51 4.50 8.02
CA PRO A 270 -22.21 4.01 8.49
C PRO A 270 -22.39 3.00 9.62
N LYS A 271 -21.50 2.02 9.66
CA LYS A 271 -21.43 1.02 10.73
C LYS A 271 -20.14 1.17 11.51
N PHE A 272 -20.14 0.82 12.78
CA PHE A 272 -18.92 0.64 13.54
C PHE A 272 -18.26 -0.66 13.18
N GLN A 273 -16.95 -0.60 12.91
CA GLN A 273 -16.10 -1.79 12.91
C GLN A 273 -15.62 -2.06 14.33
N ASP A 274 -15.73 -3.29 14.79
CA ASP A 274 -15.12 -3.69 16.05
C ASP A 274 -13.59 -3.53 15.97
N PRO A 275 -12.94 -3.05 17.05
CA PRO A 275 -11.49 -2.88 17.05
C PRO A 275 -10.79 -4.22 16.88
N LEU A 276 -9.69 -4.19 16.14
CA LEU A 276 -8.76 -5.32 15.97
C LEU A 276 -7.57 -5.17 16.91
N SER A 277 -6.94 -6.28 17.27
CA SER A 277 -5.63 -6.21 17.90
C SER A 277 -4.62 -5.60 16.92
N PRO A 278 -3.48 -5.04 17.41
CA PRO A 278 -2.45 -4.51 16.55
C PRO A 278 -1.91 -5.54 15.54
N GLU A 279 -1.75 -6.78 15.96
CA GLU A 279 -1.28 -7.90 15.14
C GLU A 279 -2.31 -8.30 14.06
N GLU A 280 -3.60 -8.22 14.38
CA GLU A 280 -4.68 -8.44 13.42
C GLU A 280 -4.76 -7.30 12.42
N SER A 281 -4.68 -6.05 12.90
CA SER A 281 -4.69 -4.86 12.05
C SER A 281 -3.52 -4.85 11.05
N ALA A 282 -2.32 -5.25 11.49
CA ALA A 282 -1.14 -5.33 10.64
C ALA A 282 -1.32 -6.26 9.43
N LYS A 283 -2.13 -7.32 9.55
CA LYS A 283 -2.41 -8.24 8.43
C LYS A 283 -3.20 -7.59 7.29
N LEU A 284 -3.91 -6.51 7.59
CA LEU A 284 -4.73 -5.76 6.62
C LEU A 284 -3.99 -4.59 5.98
N ILE A 285 -2.81 -4.25 6.49
CA ILE A 285 -2.00 -3.13 6.00
C ILE A 285 -1.09 -3.62 4.87
N GLN A 286 -1.06 -2.87 3.77
CA GLN A 286 -0.12 -3.09 2.68
C GLN A 286 1.10 -2.16 2.85
N VAL A 287 2.28 -2.71 2.59
CA VAL A 287 3.52 -1.94 2.41
C VAL A 287 4.19 -2.38 1.11
N PRO A 288 4.89 -1.50 0.40
CA PRO A 288 5.63 -1.87 -0.80
C PRO A 288 6.66 -2.95 -0.53
N VAL A 289 6.95 -3.78 -1.54
CA VAL A 289 8.01 -4.80 -1.45
C VAL A 289 9.34 -4.14 -1.09
N GLY A 290 10.03 -4.70 -0.10
CA GLY A 290 11.27 -4.15 0.46
C GLY A 290 11.05 -3.32 1.72
N PHE A 291 9.81 -3.07 2.11
CA PHE A 291 9.44 -2.49 3.40
C PHE A 291 8.84 -3.55 4.32
N GLU A 292 9.02 -3.38 5.60
CA GLU A 292 8.45 -4.23 6.65
C GLU A 292 7.63 -3.37 7.60
N LEU A 293 6.42 -3.82 7.94
CA LEU A 293 5.61 -3.20 8.97
C LEU A 293 5.97 -3.80 10.32
N LYS A 294 6.42 -2.96 11.25
CA LYS A 294 6.70 -3.35 12.64
C LYS A 294 5.79 -2.59 13.60
N LEU A 295 5.29 -3.28 14.60
CA LEU A 295 4.57 -2.67 15.70
C LEU A 295 5.57 -2.02 16.64
N PHE A 296 5.61 -0.69 16.69
CA PHE A 296 6.49 0.07 17.59
C PHE A 296 5.88 0.23 18.98
N ALA A 297 4.60 0.62 19.05
CA ALA A 297 3.87 0.78 20.29
C ALA A 297 2.36 0.63 20.06
N SER A 298 1.60 0.25 21.09
CA SER A 298 0.15 0.09 21.04
C SER A 298 -0.48 0.33 22.41
N GLU A 299 -1.77 0.25 22.50
CA GLU A 299 -2.48 0.20 23.77
C GLU A 299 -2.04 -1.02 24.60
N PRO A 300 -1.93 -0.89 25.92
CA PRO A 300 -2.31 0.28 26.74
C PRO A 300 -1.19 1.34 26.92
N ASP A 301 -0.02 1.14 26.33
CA ASP A 301 1.13 2.02 26.53
C ASP A 301 0.96 3.37 25.82
N ILE A 302 0.27 3.38 24.68
CA ILE A 302 -0.17 4.56 23.93
C ILE A 302 -1.67 4.51 23.75
N ILE A 303 -2.38 5.58 24.10
CA ILE A 303 -3.84 5.68 24.01
C ILE A 303 -4.21 6.85 23.12
N ASN A 304 -5.05 6.61 22.11
CA ASN A 304 -5.61 7.63 21.22
C ASN A 304 -4.58 8.66 20.71
N PRO A 305 -3.52 8.23 20.01
CA PRO A 305 -2.46 9.11 19.51
C PRO A 305 -2.99 10.01 18.40
N ILE A 306 -2.72 11.33 18.47
CA ILE A 306 -3.16 12.31 17.46
C ILE A 306 -2.00 12.93 16.68
N ALA A 307 -0.83 13.06 17.30
CA ALA A 307 0.38 13.59 16.67
C ALA A 307 1.61 12.88 17.21
N MET A 308 2.67 12.84 16.39
CA MET A 308 3.95 12.25 16.77
C MET A 308 5.08 12.98 16.09
N GLU A 309 6.24 13.05 16.77
CA GLU A 309 7.49 13.61 16.28
C GLU A 309 8.68 12.84 16.84
N TRP A 310 9.81 12.88 16.14
CA TRP A 310 11.06 12.28 16.59
C TRP A 310 12.03 13.33 17.12
N ASP A 311 12.62 13.07 18.27
CA ASP A 311 13.69 13.93 18.79
C ASP A 311 15.05 13.56 18.17
N GLU A 312 16.07 14.38 18.49
CA GLU A 312 17.44 14.20 18.02
C GLU A 312 18.13 12.92 18.57
N LYS A 313 17.56 12.30 19.60
CA LYS A 313 18.02 11.03 20.17
C LYS A 313 17.35 9.82 19.51
N GLY A 314 16.42 10.05 18.56
CA GLY A 314 15.66 9.00 17.90
C GLY A 314 14.51 8.44 18.74
N ARG A 315 14.04 9.16 19.75
CA ARG A 315 12.90 8.78 20.58
C ARG A 315 11.61 9.32 19.97
N LEU A 316 10.56 8.55 20.00
CA LEU A 316 9.25 8.94 19.51
C LEU A 316 8.49 9.70 20.60
N TRP A 317 8.06 10.92 20.29
CA TRP A 317 7.17 11.70 21.13
C TRP A 317 5.75 11.62 20.58
N VAL A 318 4.78 11.35 21.45
CA VAL A 318 3.37 11.11 21.08
C VAL A 318 2.48 12.01 21.91
N ILE A 319 1.56 12.71 21.23
CA ILE A 319 0.44 13.39 21.88
C ILE A 319 -0.72 12.39 21.98
N GLU A 320 -1.19 12.13 23.19
CA GLU A 320 -2.39 11.39 23.49
C GLU A 320 -3.53 12.36 23.80
N THR A 321 -4.64 12.26 23.04
CA THR A 321 -5.79 13.15 23.22
C THR A 321 -7.05 12.32 23.51
N VAL A 322 -7.25 11.99 24.78
CA VAL A 322 -8.38 11.19 25.26
C VAL A 322 -9.63 12.04 25.44
N ASP A 323 -9.49 13.35 25.59
CA ASP A 323 -10.61 14.30 25.73
C ASP A 323 -11.30 14.65 24.41
N TYR A 324 -10.64 14.44 23.26
CA TYR A 324 -11.24 14.68 21.95
C TYR A 324 -12.33 13.64 21.61
N PRO A 325 -13.48 14.02 21.05
CA PRO A 325 -13.89 15.36 20.57
C PRO A 325 -14.67 16.19 21.62
N ASN A 326 -14.52 15.94 22.87
CA ASN A 326 -15.25 16.60 23.94
C ASN A 326 -14.99 18.11 23.96
N THR A 327 -15.81 18.83 24.68
CA THR A 327 -15.65 20.27 24.82
C THR A 327 -14.34 20.60 25.54
N VAL A 328 -13.60 21.57 24.99
CA VAL A 328 -12.43 22.16 25.69
C VAL A 328 -12.89 22.64 27.05
N ARG A 329 -12.23 22.19 28.11
CA ARG A 329 -12.58 22.57 29.49
C ARG A 329 -12.10 23.99 29.77
N ASP A 330 -13.04 24.93 29.95
CA ASP A 330 -12.75 26.35 30.18
C ASP A 330 -12.10 26.63 31.53
N ASP A 331 -12.28 25.76 32.51
CA ASP A 331 -11.77 25.94 33.85
C ASP A 331 -10.30 25.50 33.94
N LYS A 332 -9.38 26.39 33.59
CA LYS A 332 -7.95 26.28 33.89
C LYS A 332 -7.10 25.44 32.93
N GLY A 333 -7.63 25.02 31.76
CA GLY A 333 -6.85 24.24 30.79
C GLY A 333 -6.38 22.89 31.32
N VAL A 334 -7.12 22.28 32.25
CA VAL A 334 -6.80 20.97 32.80
C VAL A 334 -7.68 19.94 32.12
N GLY A 335 -7.06 19.01 31.42
CA GLY A 335 -7.66 17.85 30.79
C GLY A 335 -6.95 16.56 31.20
N ASP A 336 -7.33 15.47 30.57
CA ASP A 336 -6.71 14.15 30.79
C ASP A 336 -5.67 13.80 29.71
N ASP A 337 -5.40 14.75 28.81
CA ASP A 337 -4.46 14.58 27.70
C ASP A 337 -3.02 14.76 28.14
N ARG A 338 -2.10 14.12 27.41
CA ARG A 338 -0.68 14.07 27.78
C ARG A 338 0.24 13.93 26.57
N ILE A 339 1.52 14.14 26.83
CA ILE A 339 2.60 13.87 25.88
C ILE A 339 3.51 12.81 26.49
N LYS A 340 3.77 11.75 25.73
CA LYS A 340 4.67 10.68 26.11
C LYS A 340 5.91 10.64 25.25
N ILE A 341 7.03 10.22 25.85
CA ILE A 341 8.25 9.83 25.17
C ILE A 341 8.30 8.29 25.15
N CYS A 342 8.43 7.71 23.95
CA CYS A 342 8.50 6.29 23.75
C CYS A 342 9.89 5.93 23.26
N GLU A 343 10.57 5.03 23.96
CA GLU A 343 11.95 4.66 23.71
C GLU A 343 12.05 3.16 23.42
N ASP A 344 12.83 2.81 22.40
CA ASP A 344 13.31 1.47 22.11
C ASP A 344 14.72 1.40 22.70
N THR A 345 14.86 0.83 23.89
CA THR A 345 16.14 0.88 24.63
C THR A 345 17.06 -0.28 24.25
N ASP A 346 16.56 -1.34 23.66
CA ASP A 346 17.34 -2.52 23.26
C ASP A 346 17.55 -2.64 21.73
N GLY A 347 16.92 -1.75 20.94
CA GLY A 347 17.13 -1.65 19.48
C GLY A 347 16.42 -2.73 18.67
N ASP A 348 15.33 -3.33 19.20
CA ASP A 348 14.58 -4.38 18.50
C ASP A 348 13.49 -3.81 17.54
N GLY A 349 13.26 -2.49 17.59
CA GLY A 349 12.29 -1.77 16.81
C GLY A 349 10.93 -1.64 17.48
N LYS A 350 10.84 -1.93 18.79
CA LYS A 350 9.66 -1.78 19.62
C LYS A 350 9.98 -0.94 20.86
N ALA A 351 9.09 -0.03 21.21
CA ALA A 351 9.25 0.75 22.45
C ALA A 351 9.06 -0.14 23.68
N ASP A 352 9.96 -0.03 24.62
CA ASP A 352 9.98 -0.74 25.90
C ASP A 352 10.02 0.18 27.12
N LYS A 353 10.18 1.51 26.89
CA LYS A 353 10.14 2.52 27.94
C LYS A 353 9.23 3.66 27.52
N PHE A 354 8.32 4.04 28.44
CA PHE A 354 7.33 5.09 28.22
C PHE A 354 7.39 6.10 29.37
N THR A 355 7.73 7.36 29.04
CA THR A 355 7.82 8.44 30.02
C THR A 355 6.75 9.48 29.73
N VAL A 356 5.97 9.85 30.73
CA VAL A 356 5.03 10.98 30.61
C VAL A 356 5.83 12.27 30.76
N PHE A 357 5.98 13.00 29.66
CA PHE A 357 6.68 14.28 29.60
C PHE A 357 5.81 15.43 30.12
N ALA A 358 4.56 15.48 29.71
CA ALA A 358 3.60 16.48 30.15
C ALA A 358 2.20 15.85 30.30
N GLU A 359 1.48 16.27 31.31
CA GLU A 359 0.12 15.83 31.60
C GLU A 359 -0.82 17.00 31.88
N ASN A 360 -2.09 16.71 32.11
CA ASN A 360 -3.13 17.72 32.35
C ASN A 360 -3.21 18.74 31.18
N LEU A 361 -3.05 18.24 29.96
CA LEU A 361 -3.27 19.00 28.74
C LEU A 361 -4.75 18.92 28.33
N ASN A 362 -5.17 19.79 27.42
CA ASN A 362 -6.55 19.90 27.02
C ASN A 362 -6.65 19.99 25.49
N ILE A 363 -6.89 18.89 24.84
CA ILE A 363 -6.98 18.72 23.38
C ILE A 363 -5.77 19.31 22.65
N PRO A 364 -4.53 18.89 22.98
CA PRO A 364 -3.36 19.24 22.20
C PRO A 364 -3.45 18.57 20.83
N THR A 365 -3.13 19.29 19.73
CA THR A 365 -3.36 18.85 18.37
C THR A 365 -2.10 18.64 17.55
N SER A 366 -1.01 19.29 17.91
CA SER A 366 0.30 19.13 17.27
C SER A 366 1.43 19.65 18.13
N MET A 367 2.65 19.24 17.82
CA MET A 367 3.87 19.71 18.48
C MET A 367 5.01 19.87 17.48
N VAL A 368 6.00 20.68 17.85
CA VAL A 368 7.26 20.84 17.11
C VAL A 368 8.39 21.14 18.10
N PHE A 369 9.57 20.56 17.89
CA PHE A 369 10.76 20.85 18.68
C PHE A 369 11.30 22.26 18.41
N SER A 370 11.56 23.00 19.45
CA SER A 370 12.10 24.36 19.36
C SER A 370 12.81 24.76 20.63
N ASN A 371 13.95 25.46 20.54
CA ASN A 371 14.70 26.06 21.65
C ASN A 371 14.98 25.11 22.84
N GLY A 372 15.22 23.81 22.55
CA GLY A 372 15.49 22.79 23.55
C GLY A 372 14.25 22.38 24.36
N GLY A 373 13.08 22.58 23.83
CA GLY A 373 11.78 22.13 24.31
C GLY A 373 10.86 21.88 23.14
N ILE A 374 9.54 21.89 23.37
CA ILE A 374 8.52 21.73 22.36
C ILE A 374 7.51 22.88 22.38
N ILE A 375 7.04 23.28 21.21
CA ILE A 375 5.84 24.11 21.07
C ILE A 375 4.67 23.20 20.79
N VAL A 376 3.61 23.34 21.58
CA VAL A 376 2.39 22.51 21.49
C VAL A 376 1.21 23.41 21.13
N SER A 377 0.46 23.03 20.12
CA SER A 377 -0.82 23.64 19.81
C SER A 377 -1.92 23.04 20.70
N GLN A 378 -2.46 23.86 21.57
CA GLN A 378 -3.57 23.54 22.45
C GLN A 378 -4.45 24.76 22.56
N ALA A 379 -5.58 24.79 21.81
CA ALA A 379 -6.49 25.95 21.87
C ALA A 379 -6.93 26.26 23.31
N PRO A 380 -6.97 27.53 23.74
CA PRO A 380 -6.75 28.75 22.97
C PRO A 380 -5.30 29.18 22.81
N HIS A 381 -4.31 28.35 23.19
CA HIS A 381 -2.90 28.71 23.32
C HIS A 381 -2.00 27.94 22.38
N PHE A 382 -0.83 28.53 22.09
CA PHE A 382 0.39 27.80 21.84
C PHE A 382 1.21 27.78 23.11
N LEU A 383 1.58 26.58 23.56
CA LEU A 383 2.35 26.37 24.77
C LEU A 383 3.80 26.06 24.40
N PHE A 384 4.75 26.61 25.18
CA PHE A 384 6.12 26.14 25.21
C PHE A 384 6.32 25.28 26.45
N LEU A 385 6.75 24.05 26.23
CA LEU A 385 7.05 23.07 27.28
C LEU A 385 8.52 22.70 27.22
N LYS A 386 9.21 22.64 28.35
CA LYS A 386 10.62 22.30 28.41
C LYS A 386 10.96 21.55 29.68
N ASP A 387 11.83 20.56 29.55
CA ASP A 387 12.58 19.92 30.61
C ASP A 387 13.90 20.71 30.79
N THR A 388 14.24 21.13 31.99
CA THR A 388 15.42 21.93 32.29
C THR A 388 16.46 21.20 33.13
N ASP A 389 16.11 20.09 33.75
CA ASP A 389 16.99 19.29 34.60
C ASP A 389 17.34 17.90 34.02
N GLY A 390 16.69 17.50 32.94
CA GLY A 390 17.02 16.29 32.19
C GLY A 390 16.32 15.00 32.70
N ASP A 391 15.21 15.16 33.44
CA ASP A 391 14.43 14.00 33.94
C ASP A 391 13.36 13.52 32.98
N ASP A 392 13.30 14.06 31.75
CA ASP A 392 12.30 13.81 30.71
C ASP A 392 10.88 14.23 31.12
N LYS A 393 10.75 15.24 32.04
CA LYS A 393 9.48 15.83 32.40
C LYS A 393 9.50 17.34 32.21
N THR A 394 8.33 17.92 32.03
CA THR A 394 8.25 19.37 31.81
C THR A 394 8.31 20.16 33.11
N ASP A 395 9.33 21.03 33.28
CA ASP A 395 9.46 22.02 34.35
C ASP A 395 8.92 23.38 33.94
N VAL A 396 8.94 23.68 32.64
CA VAL A 396 8.50 24.95 32.11
C VAL A 396 7.28 24.77 31.27
N LYS A 397 6.19 25.41 31.65
CA LYS A 397 4.96 25.56 30.85
C LYS A 397 4.67 27.05 30.67
N LYS A 398 4.79 27.55 29.43
CA LYS A 398 4.61 28.97 29.11
C LYS A 398 3.66 29.13 27.92
N VAL A 399 2.69 30.03 28.03
CA VAL A 399 1.89 30.49 26.93
C VAL A 399 2.74 31.39 26.03
N LEU A 400 2.89 31.02 24.76
CA LEU A 400 3.59 31.81 23.74
C LEU A 400 2.62 32.74 23.00
N ILE A 401 1.52 32.20 22.57
CA ILE A 401 0.49 32.90 21.82
C ILE A 401 -0.87 32.46 22.39
N ASP A 402 -1.80 33.39 22.44
CA ASP A 402 -3.16 33.21 22.92
C ASP A 402 -4.17 33.79 21.95
N GLY A 403 -5.41 33.32 21.98
CA GLY A 403 -6.54 33.92 21.28
C GLY A 403 -7.22 33.06 20.22
N TRP A 404 -6.90 31.75 20.14
CA TRP A 404 -7.71 30.85 19.30
C TRP A 404 -9.05 30.56 19.96
N GLY A 405 -10.09 30.41 19.12
CA GLY A 405 -11.41 29.99 19.59
C GLY A 405 -11.41 28.54 20.10
N THR A 406 -12.25 28.27 21.10
CA THR A 406 -12.39 26.94 21.72
C THR A 406 -13.78 26.32 21.48
N PHE A 407 -14.62 26.97 20.67
CA PHE A 407 -15.99 26.56 20.40
C PHE A 407 -16.11 25.37 19.40
N ASP A 408 -15.05 25.12 18.64
CA ASP A 408 -14.99 23.99 17.71
C ASP A 408 -13.67 23.25 17.88
N THR A 409 -13.73 22.06 18.44
CA THR A 409 -12.54 21.23 18.69
C THR A 409 -11.94 20.64 17.41
N HIS A 410 -12.64 20.71 16.27
CA HIS A 410 -12.16 20.24 14.96
C HIS A 410 -11.37 21.32 14.20
N ALA A 411 -11.51 22.59 14.57
CA ALA A 411 -10.98 23.72 13.83
C ALA A 411 -9.81 24.44 14.53
N GLY A 412 -9.18 23.83 15.52
CA GLY A 412 -8.02 24.39 16.22
C GLY A 412 -6.77 24.39 15.35
N PRO A 413 -5.76 25.25 15.68
CA PRO A 413 -4.46 25.22 14.99
C PRO A 413 -3.80 23.87 15.17
N SER A 414 -3.22 23.35 14.07
CA SER A 414 -2.58 22.04 14.02
C SER A 414 -1.42 22.02 13.01
N ASN A 415 -0.76 20.89 12.82
CA ASN A 415 0.32 20.71 11.85
C ASN A 415 1.49 21.69 12.01
N LEU A 416 1.93 21.92 13.24
CA LEU A 416 3.20 22.61 13.49
C LEU A 416 4.34 21.85 12.81
N LYS A 417 5.23 22.61 12.12
CA LYS A 417 6.41 22.07 11.44
C LYS A 417 7.57 23.03 11.58
#